data_ffc5b048839b7ba6a2c5cc36ee9f7abf
#
_entry.id   ffc5b048839b7ba6a2c5cc36ee9f7abf
#
_cell.length_a   1.000
_cell.length_b   1.000
_cell.length_c   1.000
_cell.angle_alpha   90.00
_cell.angle_beta   90.00
_cell.angle_gamma   90.00
#
_symmetry.space_group_name_H-M   'P 1'
#
loop_
_entity.id
_entity.type
_entity.pdbx_description
1 polymer ?
#
loop_
_entity_poly.entity_id
_entity_poly.type
_entity_poly.pdbx_seq_one_letter_code
_entity_poly.pdbx_strand_id
1 'polypeptide(L)'
;MWLFLGTEIMFFTAFIGSYIVLRLGSPGWPTDPAVTHINVKLGAVNTFVLICSSVSVVLAHEAMGLRNYARATRFLGLTLLLAFVFLGIKSIEYAGKIQHDILPSHVAESQQAARDKLYRELSAATGLEKLKQEESRLGNALAKQSGNESLTKQLAGVQNQITKAGQLISLLQPLQTDLKSGQISLLDARGRLAALKDFVAGTDGKTVLETHDPQELASIDEFRAKEKARLESTADAEARKGLNGFAGALNKVHDPHVIVYGNTFASIYFLMTGFHAIHVLVGMLMFGMLLWRGVTNTLGPKQELFVENAGLYWHFVDLVWIFLFPLLYII
;
A
#
# COMPACT_ATOMS: atom_id res chain seq x y z
N MET A 1 26.56 8.18 23.31
CA MET A 1 26.20 8.17 21.89
C MET A 1 26.83 7.03 21.12
N TRP A 2 28.14 6.87 21.11
CA TRP A 2 28.84 5.80 20.35
C TRP A 2 28.39 4.37 20.66
N LEU A 3 28.19 4.04 21.94
CA LEU A 3 27.68 2.70 22.33
C LEU A 3 26.28 2.44 21.77
N PHE A 4 25.41 3.44 21.82
CA PHE A 4 24.06 3.37 21.23
C PHE A 4 24.14 3.16 19.72
N LEU A 5 24.93 3.98 18.99
CA LEU A 5 25.11 3.80 17.54
C LEU A 5 25.65 2.41 17.19
N GLY A 6 26.58 1.88 18.02
CA GLY A 6 27.10 0.52 17.83
C GLY A 6 26.01 -0.54 17.93
N THR A 7 25.09 -0.45 18.88
CA THR A 7 23.94 -1.38 19.00
C THR A 7 23.01 -1.28 17.80
N GLU A 8 22.74 -0.06 17.32
CA GLU A 8 21.85 0.16 16.17
C GLU A 8 22.47 -0.35 14.85
N ILE A 9 23.80 -0.18 14.67
CA ILE A 9 24.50 -0.75 13.53
C ILE A 9 24.37 -2.28 13.53
N MET A 10 24.57 -2.94 14.67
CA MET A 10 24.41 -4.39 14.79
C MET A 10 22.98 -4.82 14.44
N PHE A 11 21.99 -4.07 14.92
CA PHE A 11 20.58 -4.33 14.68
C PHE A 11 20.24 -4.28 13.16
N PHE A 12 20.59 -3.19 12.48
CA PHE A 12 20.36 -3.09 11.04
C PHE A 12 21.20 -4.07 10.22
N THR A 13 22.42 -4.36 10.65
CA THR A 13 23.27 -5.38 9.99
C THR A 13 22.63 -6.77 10.06
N ALA A 14 21.95 -7.11 11.17
CA ALA A 14 21.22 -8.35 11.28
C ALA A 14 20.04 -8.42 10.28
N PHE A 15 19.30 -7.34 10.07
CA PHE A 15 18.26 -7.29 9.05
C PHE A 15 18.78 -7.41 7.63
N ILE A 16 19.84 -6.65 7.31
CA ILE A 16 20.50 -6.69 5.99
C ILE A 16 21.03 -8.11 5.72
N GLY A 17 21.69 -8.72 6.70
CA GLY A 17 22.18 -10.09 6.60
C GLY A 17 21.07 -11.10 6.39
N SER A 18 19.98 -10.98 7.15
CA SER A 18 18.78 -11.83 7.00
C SER A 18 18.16 -11.69 5.61
N TYR A 19 18.05 -10.47 5.08
CA TYR A 19 17.54 -10.22 3.73
C TYR A 19 18.41 -10.91 2.68
N ILE A 20 19.73 -10.76 2.77
CA ILE A 20 20.69 -11.36 1.82
C ILE A 20 20.56 -12.89 1.84
N VAL A 21 20.54 -13.50 3.04
CA VAL A 21 20.40 -14.95 3.19
C VAL A 21 19.08 -15.45 2.62
N LEU A 22 17.95 -14.81 2.93
CA LEU A 22 16.64 -15.16 2.41
C LEU A 22 16.59 -15.03 0.89
N ARG A 23 17.12 -13.96 0.34
CA ARG A 23 17.16 -13.71 -1.09
C ARG A 23 17.98 -14.76 -1.84
N LEU A 24 19.21 -15.06 -1.36
CA LEU A 24 20.08 -16.05 -1.98
C LEU A 24 19.56 -17.48 -1.81
N GLY A 25 18.86 -17.75 -0.71
CA GLY A 25 18.28 -19.06 -0.41
C GLY A 25 16.93 -19.35 -1.08
N SER A 26 16.31 -18.35 -1.72
CA SER A 26 14.95 -18.47 -2.27
C SER A 26 14.95 -18.30 -3.80
N PRO A 27 15.02 -19.40 -4.59
CA PRO A 27 14.92 -19.34 -6.05
C PRO A 27 13.59 -18.74 -6.48
N GLY A 28 13.61 -17.67 -7.29
CA GLY A 28 12.40 -16.94 -7.70
C GLY A 28 12.01 -15.80 -6.76
N TRP A 29 12.96 -15.29 -5.97
CA TRP A 29 12.78 -14.06 -5.18
C TRP A 29 12.28 -12.91 -6.06
N PRO A 30 11.25 -12.16 -5.66
CA PRO A 30 10.67 -11.11 -6.49
C PRO A 30 11.63 -9.92 -6.60
N THR A 31 12.26 -9.79 -7.77
CA THR A 31 13.19 -8.69 -8.09
C THR A 31 12.62 -7.69 -9.07
N ASP A 32 11.55 -8.05 -9.79
CA ASP A 32 10.93 -7.18 -10.79
C ASP A 32 10.20 -6.01 -10.10
N PRO A 33 10.62 -4.76 -10.35
CA PRO A 33 9.94 -3.57 -9.82
C PRO A 33 8.47 -3.47 -10.24
N ALA A 34 8.09 -4.02 -11.39
CA ALA A 34 6.71 -4.04 -11.85
C ALA A 34 5.84 -4.95 -10.97
N VAL A 35 6.38 -6.09 -10.54
CA VAL A 35 5.68 -7.05 -9.68
C VAL A 35 5.65 -6.60 -8.22
N THR A 36 6.75 -6.01 -7.75
CA THR A 36 6.89 -5.56 -6.35
C THR A 36 6.34 -4.16 -6.12
N HIS A 37 5.92 -3.45 -7.16
CA HIS A 37 5.50 -2.05 -7.14
C HIS A 37 6.52 -1.14 -6.42
N ILE A 38 7.81 -1.40 -6.66
CA ILE A 38 8.91 -0.57 -6.18
C ILE A 38 9.23 0.50 -7.22
N ASN A 39 9.19 1.76 -6.82
CA ASN A 39 9.56 2.87 -7.69
C ASN A 39 11.02 3.29 -7.43
N VAL A 40 11.94 2.75 -8.24
CA VAL A 40 13.38 3.05 -8.13
C VAL A 40 13.67 4.55 -8.25
N LYS A 41 12.94 5.28 -9.13
CA LYS A 41 13.11 6.72 -9.31
C LYS A 41 12.75 7.50 -8.05
N LEU A 42 11.62 7.16 -7.41
CA LEU A 42 11.23 7.78 -6.15
C LEU A 42 12.22 7.46 -5.03
N GLY A 43 12.72 6.22 -4.98
CA GLY A 43 13.76 5.83 -4.04
C GLY A 43 15.06 6.62 -4.22
N ALA A 44 15.49 6.84 -5.48
CA ALA A 44 16.68 7.64 -5.78
C ALA A 44 16.51 9.11 -5.39
N VAL A 45 15.37 9.73 -5.70
CA VAL A 45 15.04 11.10 -5.27
C VAL A 45 15.05 11.19 -3.74
N ASN A 46 14.48 10.21 -3.08
CA ASN A 46 14.41 10.16 -1.62
C ASN A 46 15.80 10.05 -0.98
N THR A 47 16.69 9.24 -1.57
CA THR A 47 18.10 9.13 -1.17
C THR A 47 18.83 10.47 -1.34
N PHE A 48 18.60 11.18 -2.46
CA PHE A 48 19.20 12.49 -2.69
C PHE A 48 18.73 13.53 -1.65
N VAL A 49 17.43 13.51 -1.31
CA VAL A 49 16.86 14.39 -0.25
C VAL A 49 17.57 14.17 1.08
N LEU A 50 17.82 12.89 1.46
CA LEU A 50 18.54 12.58 2.70
C LEU A 50 19.99 13.07 2.65
N ILE A 51 20.72 12.85 1.56
CA ILE A 51 22.10 13.35 1.41
C ILE A 51 22.15 14.88 1.58
N CYS A 52 21.21 15.60 0.97
CA CYS A 52 21.08 17.05 1.16
C CYS A 52 20.81 17.43 2.63
N SER A 53 19.96 16.65 3.32
CA SER A 53 19.67 16.86 4.73
C SER A 53 20.91 16.63 5.61
N SER A 54 21.69 15.61 5.28
CA SER A 54 22.96 15.30 5.95
C SER A 54 23.96 16.44 5.86
N VAL A 55 24.15 17.02 4.67
CA VAL A 55 24.97 18.23 4.48
C VAL A 55 24.44 19.43 5.31
N SER A 56 23.12 19.59 5.35
CA SER A 56 22.48 20.66 6.12
C SER A 56 22.78 20.56 7.62
N VAL A 57 22.82 19.34 8.17
CA VAL A 57 23.18 19.10 9.59
C VAL A 57 24.63 19.48 9.87
N VAL A 58 25.56 19.16 8.97
CA VAL A 58 26.97 19.55 9.10
C VAL A 58 27.10 21.08 9.15
N LEU A 59 26.42 21.78 8.24
CA LEU A 59 26.42 23.25 8.21
C LEU A 59 25.75 23.87 9.45
N ALA A 60 24.75 23.20 10.03
CA ALA A 60 24.18 23.62 11.30
C ALA A 60 25.17 23.49 12.45
N HIS A 61 25.91 22.38 12.53
CA HIS A 61 26.93 22.16 13.54
C HIS A 61 28.09 23.17 13.40
N GLU A 62 28.59 23.39 12.19
CA GLU A 62 29.61 24.43 11.94
C GLU A 62 29.15 25.83 12.39
N ALA A 63 27.92 26.20 12.07
CA ALA A 63 27.34 27.47 12.49
C ALA A 63 27.22 27.60 14.02
N MET A 64 26.99 26.49 14.73
CA MET A 64 27.01 26.46 16.20
C MET A 64 28.41 26.74 16.74
N GLY A 65 29.46 26.13 16.22
CA GLY A 65 30.85 26.36 16.59
C GLY A 65 31.29 27.83 16.36
N LEU A 66 30.79 28.44 15.27
CA LEU A 66 31.01 29.86 14.96
C LEU A 66 30.10 30.81 15.78
N ARG A 67 29.31 30.31 16.72
CA ARG A 67 28.34 31.06 17.53
C ARG A 67 27.29 31.82 16.71
N ASN A 68 27.07 31.43 15.45
CA ASN A 68 26.04 32.04 14.60
C ASN A 68 24.73 31.24 14.71
N TYR A 69 24.02 31.45 15.81
CA TYR A 69 22.82 30.66 16.14
C TYR A 69 21.68 30.92 15.15
N ALA A 70 21.59 32.08 14.54
CA ALA A 70 20.58 32.35 13.51
C ALA A 70 20.81 31.52 12.23
N ARG A 71 22.07 31.34 11.83
CA ARG A 71 22.44 30.46 10.71
C ARG A 71 22.21 29.00 11.06
N ALA A 72 22.60 28.57 12.26
CA ALA A 72 22.33 27.22 12.76
C ALA A 72 20.83 26.88 12.74
N THR A 73 19.98 27.79 13.25
CA THR A 73 18.53 27.61 13.26
C THR A 73 17.96 27.41 11.85
N ARG A 74 18.45 28.16 10.84
CA ARG A 74 18.00 27.99 9.44
C ARG A 74 18.35 26.63 8.88
N PHE A 75 19.57 26.14 9.13
CA PHE A 75 19.99 24.82 8.66
C PHE A 75 19.27 23.68 9.38
N LEU A 76 19.02 23.80 10.70
CA LEU A 76 18.17 22.86 11.44
C LEU A 76 16.75 22.82 10.88
N GLY A 77 16.17 23.98 10.54
CA GLY A 77 14.88 24.07 9.88
C GLY A 77 14.86 23.42 8.50
N LEU A 78 15.93 23.60 7.70
CA LEU A 78 16.08 22.96 6.40
C LEU A 78 16.19 21.43 6.53
N THR A 79 16.97 20.94 7.49
CA THR A 79 17.07 19.50 7.77
C THR A 79 15.72 18.90 8.11
N LEU A 80 14.97 19.55 8.99
CA LEU A 80 13.64 19.10 9.40
C LEU A 80 12.66 19.08 8.22
N LEU A 81 12.70 20.12 7.37
CA LEU A 81 11.87 20.19 6.15
C LEU A 81 12.19 19.04 5.19
N LEU A 82 13.48 18.75 4.93
CA LEU A 82 13.90 17.66 4.06
C LEU A 82 13.50 16.29 4.64
N ALA A 83 13.54 16.13 5.98
CA ALA A 83 13.06 14.93 6.64
C ALA A 83 11.54 14.73 6.45
N PHE A 84 10.73 15.79 6.49
CA PHE A 84 9.31 15.72 6.18
C PHE A 84 9.07 15.34 4.71
N VAL A 85 9.85 15.88 3.77
CA VAL A 85 9.79 15.50 2.35
C VAL A 85 10.09 14.01 2.19
N PHE A 86 11.13 13.51 2.84
CA PHE A 86 11.47 12.08 2.84
C PHE A 86 10.31 11.20 3.32
N LEU A 87 9.73 11.49 4.49
CA LEU A 87 8.59 10.72 5.01
C LEU A 87 7.34 10.86 4.15
N GLY A 88 7.11 12.01 3.53
CA GLY A 88 6.01 12.23 2.59
C GLY A 88 6.13 11.32 1.37
N ILE A 89 7.31 11.24 0.76
CA ILE A 89 7.59 10.33 -0.37
C ILE A 89 7.40 8.86 0.06
N LYS A 90 7.90 8.47 1.25
CA LYS A 90 7.72 7.13 1.79
C LYS A 90 6.26 6.78 2.07
N SER A 91 5.48 7.74 2.54
CA SER A 91 4.04 7.55 2.77
C SER A 91 3.29 7.27 1.46
N ILE A 92 3.64 7.96 0.37
CA ILE A 92 3.07 7.70 -0.96
C ILE A 92 3.43 6.29 -1.44
N GLU A 93 4.67 5.87 -1.25
CA GLU A 93 5.12 4.52 -1.61
C GLU A 93 4.37 3.44 -0.81
N TYR A 94 4.21 3.63 0.50
CA TYR A 94 3.45 2.71 1.35
C TYR A 94 1.96 2.67 0.96
N ALA A 95 1.36 3.82 0.65
CA ALA A 95 -0.01 3.87 0.16
C ALA A 95 -0.17 3.06 -1.14
N GLY A 96 0.79 3.15 -2.07
CA GLY A 96 0.80 2.34 -3.28
C GLY A 96 0.85 0.84 -2.97
N LYS A 97 1.72 0.39 -2.05
CA LYS A 97 1.80 -1.02 -1.65
C LYS A 97 0.51 -1.53 -0.98
N ILE A 98 -0.14 -0.70 -0.18
CA ILE A 98 -1.44 -1.00 0.43
C ILE A 98 -2.54 -1.10 -0.64
N GLN A 99 -2.53 -0.20 -1.65
CA GLN A 99 -3.50 -0.23 -2.73
C GLN A 99 -3.39 -1.48 -3.62
N HIS A 100 -2.17 -2.00 -3.79
CA HIS A 100 -1.91 -3.23 -4.55
C HIS A 100 -1.91 -4.50 -3.68
N ASP A 101 -2.30 -4.36 -2.41
CA ASP A 101 -2.38 -5.44 -1.42
C ASP A 101 -1.08 -6.26 -1.28
N ILE A 102 0.08 -5.59 -1.43
CA ILE A 102 1.40 -6.17 -1.19
C ILE A 102 1.76 -5.98 0.29
N LEU A 103 0.99 -6.64 1.14
CA LEU A 103 1.16 -6.63 2.59
C LEU A 103 1.60 -8.01 3.09
N PRO A 104 2.29 -8.08 4.22
CA PRO A 104 2.60 -9.37 4.86
C PRO A 104 1.34 -10.21 5.06
N SER A 105 1.39 -11.47 4.67
CA SER A 105 0.28 -12.45 4.72
C SER A 105 -0.87 -12.20 3.72
N HIS A 106 -0.81 -11.18 2.89
CA HIS A 106 -1.83 -10.88 1.88
C HIS A 106 -1.43 -11.28 0.47
N VAL A 107 -0.15 -11.49 0.23
CA VAL A 107 0.37 -11.84 -1.09
C VAL A 107 0.09 -13.31 -1.41
N ALA A 108 -0.44 -13.58 -2.59
CA ALA A 108 -0.65 -14.94 -3.06
C ALA A 108 0.66 -15.51 -3.63
N GLU A 109 1.16 -16.61 -3.05
CA GLU A 109 2.44 -17.23 -3.42
C GLU A 109 2.26 -18.46 -4.33
N SER A 110 1.02 -18.85 -4.60
CA SER A 110 0.67 -19.94 -5.52
C SER A 110 -0.58 -19.60 -6.33
N GLN A 111 -0.76 -20.28 -7.46
CA GLN A 111 -1.96 -20.12 -8.29
C GLN A 111 -3.25 -20.40 -7.52
N GLN A 112 -3.23 -21.42 -6.65
CA GLN A 112 -4.38 -21.74 -5.82
C GLN A 112 -4.66 -20.60 -4.82
N ALA A 113 -3.64 -20.09 -4.12
CA ALA A 113 -3.80 -18.98 -3.20
C ALA A 113 -4.34 -17.72 -3.89
N ALA A 114 -3.92 -17.45 -5.14
CA ALA A 114 -4.43 -16.33 -5.93
C ALA A 114 -5.91 -16.52 -6.30
N ARG A 115 -6.32 -17.72 -6.69
CA ARG A 115 -7.73 -18.05 -6.96
C ARG A 115 -8.59 -17.94 -5.71
N ASP A 116 -8.12 -18.48 -4.59
CA ASP A 116 -8.84 -18.45 -3.31
C ASP A 116 -8.98 -17.00 -2.79
N LYS A 117 -7.94 -16.19 -2.98
CA LYS A 117 -7.97 -14.76 -2.65
C LYS A 117 -9.02 -14.03 -3.49
N LEU A 118 -8.98 -14.19 -4.82
CA LEU A 118 -9.95 -13.58 -5.73
C LEU A 118 -11.39 -14.01 -5.38
N TYR A 119 -11.60 -15.31 -5.11
CA TYR A 119 -12.92 -15.81 -4.71
C TYR A 119 -13.44 -15.10 -3.44
N ARG A 120 -12.60 -14.96 -2.41
CA ARG A 120 -12.98 -14.27 -1.16
C ARG A 120 -13.29 -12.80 -1.40
N GLU A 121 -12.46 -12.10 -2.19
CA GLU A 121 -12.65 -10.68 -2.49
C GLU A 121 -13.92 -10.44 -3.30
N LEU A 122 -14.21 -11.28 -4.32
CA LEU A 122 -15.46 -11.21 -5.07
C LEU A 122 -16.68 -11.45 -4.19
N SER A 123 -16.61 -12.41 -3.28
CA SER A 123 -17.69 -12.69 -2.33
C SER A 123 -17.91 -11.50 -1.38
N ALA A 124 -16.84 -10.89 -0.90
CA ALA A 124 -16.91 -9.71 -0.03
C ALA A 124 -17.44 -8.48 -0.77
N ALA A 125 -17.11 -8.31 -2.06
CA ALA A 125 -17.54 -7.18 -2.89
C ALA A 125 -19.08 -7.12 -3.09
N THR A 126 -19.77 -8.26 -2.98
CA THR A 126 -21.25 -8.29 -3.03
C THR A 126 -21.89 -7.59 -1.84
N GLY A 127 -21.21 -7.54 -0.70
CA GLY A 127 -21.71 -6.96 0.55
C GLY A 127 -22.93 -7.66 1.15
N LEU A 128 -23.37 -8.81 0.59
CA LEU A 128 -24.62 -9.48 0.93
C LEU A 128 -24.79 -9.76 2.42
N GLU A 129 -23.72 -10.22 3.08
CA GLU A 129 -23.77 -10.53 4.52
C GLU A 129 -24.07 -9.28 5.38
N LYS A 130 -23.44 -8.16 5.04
CA LYS A 130 -23.70 -6.88 5.72
C LYS A 130 -25.12 -6.38 5.48
N LEU A 131 -25.61 -6.53 4.25
CA LEU A 131 -26.99 -6.13 3.90
C LEU A 131 -28.03 -6.98 4.65
N LYS A 132 -27.84 -8.29 4.77
CA LYS A 132 -28.70 -9.18 5.55
C LYS A 132 -28.66 -8.87 7.06
N GLN A 133 -27.50 -8.52 7.61
CA GLN A 133 -27.40 -8.08 9.00
C GLN A 133 -28.19 -6.78 9.24
N GLU A 134 -28.08 -5.81 8.31
CA GLU A 134 -28.80 -4.55 8.42
C GLU A 134 -30.32 -4.74 8.23
N GLU A 135 -30.74 -5.62 7.31
CA GLU A 135 -32.14 -6.02 7.16
C GLU A 135 -32.70 -6.58 8.46
N SER A 136 -31.97 -7.52 9.09
CA SER A 136 -32.37 -8.11 10.37
C SER A 136 -32.44 -7.07 11.49
N ARG A 137 -31.50 -6.15 11.54
CA ARG A 137 -31.46 -5.05 12.50
C ARG A 137 -32.68 -4.12 12.34
N LEU A 138 -32.95 -3.70 11.12
CA LEU A 138 -34.10 -2.82 10.81
C LEU A 138 -35.42 -3.53 11.04
N GLY A 139 -35.54 -4.81 10.69
CA GLY A 139 -36.71 -5.62 11.00
C GLY A 139 -37.01 -5.71 12.49
N ASN A 140 -35.98 -5.96 13.30
CA ASN A 140 -36.11 -5.99 14.76
C ASN A 140 -36.46 -4.60 15.35
N ALA A 141 -35.93 -3.51 14.78
CA ALA A 141 -36.28 -2.16 15.20
C ALA A 141 -37.76 -1.81 14.84
N LEU A 142 -38.23 -2.21 13.66
CA LEU A 142 -39.60 -2.00 13.21
C LEU A 142 -40.61 -2.81 14.05
N ALA A 143 -40.23 -4.03 14.48
CA ALA A 143 -41.05 -4.83 15.39
C ALA A 143 -41.26 -4.15 16.75
N LYS A 144 -40.29 -3.38 17.23
CA LYS A 144 -40.36 -2.62 18.49
C LYS A 144 -41.09 -1.28 18.36
N GLN A 145 -41.09 -0.68 17.17
CA GLN A 145 -41.68 0.62 16.86
C GLN A 145 -42.65 0.49 15.66
N SER A 146 -43.74 -0.24 15.83
CA SER A 146 -44.73 -0.47 14.78
C SER A 146 -45.28 0.85 14.24
N GLY A 147 -45.24 1.03 12.92
CA GLY A 147 -45.76 2.22 12.23
C GLY A 147 -44.75 3.33 11.97
N ASN A 148 -43.46 3.13 12.22
CA ASN A 148 -42.42 4.11 11.88
C ASN A 148 -42.13 4.09 10.35
N GLU A 149 -42.71 5.06 9.64
CA GLU A 149 -42.57 5.18 8.17
C GLU A 149 -41.12 5.31 7.70
N SER A 150 -40.27 5.95 8.48
CA SER A 150 -38.85 6.09 8.17
C SER A 150 -38.12 4.74 8.18
N LEU A 151 -38.38 3.90 9.19
CA LEU A 151 -37.81 2.55 9.28
C LEU A 151 -38.33 1.65 8.16
N THR A 152 -39.59 1.77 7.80
CA THR A 152 -40.19 1.01 6.68
C THR A 152 -39.51 1.37 5.34
N LYS A 153 -39.24 2.65 5.08
CA LYS A 153 -38.54 3.11 3.88
C LYS A 153 -37.08 2.62 3.85
N GLN A 154 -36.40 2.66 5.00
CA GLN A 154 -35.01 2.15 5.11
C GLN A 154 -34.98 0.64 4.85
N LEU A 155 -35.88 -0.15 5.43
CA LEU A 155 -35.96 -1.59 5.22
C LEU A 155 -36.21 -1.93 3.74
N ALA A 156 -37.15 -1.24 3.09
CA ALA A 156 -37.42 -1.42 1.66
C ALA A 156 -36.17 -1.06 0.80
N GLY A 157 -35.41 -0.04 1.18
CA GLY A 157 -34.15 0.32 0.54
C GLY A 157 -33.11 -0.79 0.64
N VAL A 158 -32.92 -1.38 1.84
CA VAL A 158 -31.98 -2.49 2.06
C VAL A 158 -32.43 -3.74 1.30
N GLN A 159 -33.72 -4.07 1.27
CA GLN A 159 -34.26 -5.20 0.51
C GLN A 159 -34.01 -5.05 -1.00
N ASN A 160 -34.16 -3.84 -1.54
CA ASN A 160 -33.81 -3.57 -2.94
C ASN A 160 -32.31 -3.77 -3.20
N GLN A 161 -31.44 -3.35 -2.28
CA GLN A 161 -30.00 -3.60 -2.39
C GLN A 161 -29.67 -5.09 -2.31
N ILE A 162 -30.35 -5.87 -1.46
CA ILE A 162 -30.19 -7.34 -1.39
C ILE A 162 -30.58 -7.99 -2.72
N THR A 163 -31.66 -7.55 -3.35
CA THR A 163 -32.09 -8.05 -4.67
C THR A 163 -31.01 -7.77 -5.73
N LYS A 164 -30.47 -6.55 -5.76
CA LYS A 164 -29.38 -6.18 -6.68
C LYS A 164 -28.09 -6.95 -6.40
N ALA A 165 -27.75 -7.17 -5.11
CA ALA A 165 -26.61 -8.03 -4.74
C ALA A 165 -26.82 -9.47 -5.23
N GLY A 166 -28.04 -9.99 -5.16
CA GLY A 166 -28.40 -11.29 -5.74
C GLY A 166 -28.17 -11.36 -7.26
N GLN A 167 -28.54 -10.32 -7.99
CA GLN A 167 -28.25 -10.21 -9.43
C GLN A 167 -26.75 -10.19 -9.71
N LEU A 168 -25.95 -9.43 -8.94
CA LEU A 168 -24.51 -9.42 -9.06
C LEU A 168 -23.93 -10.83 -8.80
N ILE A 169 -24.41 -11.52 -7.77
CA ILE A 169 -23.97 -12.88 -7.44
C ILE A 169 -24.24 -13.85 -8.59
N SER A 170 -25.40 -13.76 -9.25
CA SER A 170 -25.71 -14.62 -10.38
C SER A 170 -24.74 -14.40 -11.56
N LEU A 171 -24.29 -13.18 -11.79
CA LEU A 171 -23.28 -12.86 -12.81
C LEU A 171 -21.87 -13.34 -12.42
N LEU A 172 -21.53 -13.30 -11.12
CA LEU A 172 -20.25 -13.78 -10.56
C LEU A 172 -20.16 -15.29 -10.48
N GLN A 173 -21.29 -16.00 -10.36
CA GLN A 173 -21.35 -17.43 -10.06
C GLN A 173 -20.51 -18.30 -11.01
N PRO A 174 -20.50 -18.09 -12.34
CA PRO A 174 -19.65 -18.89 -13.24
C PRO A 174 -18.17 -18.72 -12.90
N LEU A 175 -17.70 -17.49 -12.74
CA LEU A 175 -16.30 -17.21 -12.35
C LEU A 175 -15.97 -17.83 -10.99
N GLN A 176 -16.84 -17.67 -10.00
CA GLN A 176 -16.63 -18.24 -8.66
C GLN A 176 -16.60 -19.77 -8.67
N THR A 177 -17.40 -20.42 -9.51
CA THR A 177 -17.43 -21.87 -9.65
C THR A 177 -16.11 -22.37 -10.27
N ASP A 178 -15.65 -21.69 -11.34
CA ASP A 178 -14.40 -22.03 -12.01
C ASP A 178 -13.18 -21.79 -11.13
N LEU A 179 -13.19 -20.75 -10.31
CA LEU A 179 -12.16 -20.49 -9.31
C LEU A 179 -12.08 -21.60 -8.26
N LYS A 180 -13.23 -22.08 -7.75
CA LYS A 180 -13.31 -23.19 -6.78
C LYS A 180 -12.88 -24.53 -7.37
N SER A 181 -13.25 -24.82 -8.62
CA SER A 181 -12.85 -26.07 -9.29
C SER A 181 -11.35 -26.13 -9.58
N GLY A 182 -10.66 -24.96 -9.55
CA GLY A 182 -9.24 -24.85 -9.87
C GLY A 182 -8.91 -25.03 -11.36
N GLN A 183 -9.91 -25.13 -12.23
CA GLN A 183 -9.75 -25.37 -13.67
C GLN A 183 -9.46 -24.10 -14.47
N ILE A 184 -9.70 -22.93 -13.90
CA ILE A 184 -9.46 -21.64 -14.55
C ILE A 184 -7.99 -21.23 -14.47
N SER A 185 -7.42 -20.73 -15.57
CA SER A 185 -6.12 -20.08 -15.57
C SER A 185 -6.20 -18.68 -14.90
N LEU A 186 -5.08 -18.17 -14.38
CA LEU A 186 -5.08 -16.81 -13.83
C LEU A 186 -5.33 -15.74 -14.90
N LEU A 187 -4.86 -15.97 -16.14
CA LEU A 187 -5.09 -15.03 -17.26
C LEU A 187 -6.58 -14.95 -17.62
N ASP A 188 -7.28 -16.10 -17.65
CA ASP A 188 -8.73 -16.15 -17.84
C ASP A 188 -9.46 -15.44 -16.69
N ALA A 189 -9.07 -15.71 -15.44
CA ALA A 189 -9.67 -15.05 -14.26
C ALA A 189 -9.48 -13.53 -14.29
N ARG A 190 -8.31 -13.05 -14.73
CA ARG A 190 -8.00 -11.60 -14.91
C ARG A 190 -8.88 -10.99 -16.00
N GLY A 191 -8.99 -11.63 -17.15
CA GLY A 191 -9.83 -11.17 -18.25
C GLY A 191 -11.31 -11.06 -17.85
N ARG A 192 -11.84 -12.10 -17.19
CA ARG A 192 -13.23 -12.09 -16.71
C ARG A 192 -13.48 -11.05 -15.61
N LEU A 193 -12.54 -10.87 -14.69
CA LEU A 193 -12.62 -9.82 -13.66
C LEU A 193 -12.66 -8.43 -14.30
N ALA A 194 -11.80 -8.17 -15.28
CA ALA A 194 -11.76 -6.89 -16.00
C ALA A 194 -13.09 -6.62 -16.73
N ALA A 195 -13.60 -7.62 -17.47
CA ALA A 195 -14.89 -7.53 -18.14
C ALA A 195 -16.04 -7.22 -17.18
N LEU A 196 -16.06 -7.86 -16.01
CA LEU A 196 -17.06 -7.66 -14.98
C LEU A 196 -17.00 -6.24 -14.40
N LYS A 197 -15.79 -5.75 -14.08
CA LYS A 197 -15.60 -4.38 -13.58
C LYS A 197 -16.11 -3.36 -14.59
N ASP A 198 -15.74 -3.51 -15.86
CA ASP A 198 -16.21 -2.63 -16.93
C ASP A 198 -17.74 -2.69 -17.10
N PHE A 199 -18.29 -3.90 -17.09
CA PHE A 199 -19.73 -4.10 -17.23
C PHE A 199 -20.50 -3.40 -16.12
N VAL A 200 -20.11 -3.58 -14.86
CA VAL A 200 -20.79 -3.00 -13.70
C VAL A 200 -20.57 -1.48 -13.61
N ALA A 201 -19.36 -0.99 -13.97
CA ALA A 201 -19.06 0.44 -14.00
C ALA A 201 -19.72 1.18 -15.18
N GLY A 202 -20.21 0.47 -16.17
CA GLY A 202 -20.75 1.08 -17.40
C GLY A 202 -19.67 1.68 -18.32
N THR A 203 -18.42 1.16 -18.21
CA THR A 203 -17.26 1.63 -18.97
C THR A 203 -16.78 0.54 -19.93
N ASP A 204 -16.66 0.87 -21.20
CA ASP A 204 -16.15 -0.10 -22.18
C ASP A 204 -14.63 -0.10 -22.22
N GLY A 205 -14.02 -1.16 -21.67
CA GLY A 205 -12.60 -1.43 -21.81
C GLY A 205 -11.65 -0.46 -21.10
N LYS A 206 -12.10 0.18 -20.00
CA LYS A 206 -11.29 1.18 -19.26
C LYS A 206 -10.55 0.62 -18.03
N THR A 207 -10.84 -0.62 -17.60
CA THR A 207 -10.06 -1.22 -16.52
C THR A 207 -8.62 -1.45 -17.01
N VAL A 208 -7.68 -0.77 -16.36
CA VAL A 208 -6.25 -0.91 -16.64
C VAL A 208 -5.77 -2.24 -16.08
N LEU A 209 -5.09 -3.02 -16.91
CA LEU A 209 -4.49 -4.29 -16.51
C LEU A 209 -3.02 -4.08 -16.16
N GLU A 210 -2.61 -4.62 -15.03
CA GLU A 210 -1.23 -4.52 -14.54
C GLU A 210 -0.37 -5.62 -15.18
N THR A 211 -0.09 -5.50 -16.49
CA THR A 211 0.87 -6.38 -17.17
C THR A 211 1.69 -5.58 -18.19
N HIS A 212 2.96 -5.94 -18.31
CA HIS A 212 3.90 -5.37 -19.26
C HIS A 212 4.24 -6.34 -20.39
N ASP A 213 3.78 -7.60 -20.31
CA ASP A 213 3.96 -8.60 -21.36
C ASP A 213 2.85 -8.47 -22.40
N PRO A 214 3.18 -8.13 -23.68
CA PRO A 214 2.19 -8.03 -24.74
C PRO A 214 1.44 -9.34 -25.03
N GLN A 215 2.06 -10.52 -24.80
CA GLN A 215 1.42 -11.81 -25.02
C GLN A 215 0.40 -12.11 -23.93
N GLU A 216 0.73 -11.81 -22.68
CA GLU A 216 -0.23 -11.88 -21.57
C GLU A 216 -1.42 -10.96 -21.81
N LEU A 217 -1.15 -9.71 -22.21
CA LEU A 217 -2.20 -8.72 -22.46
C LEU A 217 -3.17 -9.20 -23.55
N ALA A 218 -2.66 -9.70 -24.66
CA ALA A 218 -3.48 -10.25 -25.75
C ALA A 218 -4.37 -11.42 -25.28
N SER A 219 -3.81 -12.32 -24.47
CA SER A 219 -4.56 -13.45 -23.89
C SER A 219 -5.66 -12.96 -22.93
N ILE A 220 -5.35 -12.00 -22.06
CA ILE A 220 -6.32 -11.44 -21.11
C ILE A 220 -7.44 -10.71 -21.88
N ASP A 221 -7.12 -9.96 -22.93
CA ASP A 221 -8.11 -9.26 -23.74
C ASP A 221 -9.05 -10.23 -24.51
N GLU A 222 -8.55 -11.39 -24.93
CA GLU A 222 -9.39 -12.45 -25.50
C GLU A 222 -10.43 -12.95 -24.49
N PHE A 223 -9.99 -13.30 -23.27
CA PHE A 223 -10.89 -13.73 -22.21
C PHE A 223 -11.87 -12.63 -21.79
N ARG A 224 -11.40 -11.38 -21.75
CA ARG A 224 -12.23 -10.21 -21.48
C ARG A 224 -13.33 -10.03 -22.51
N ALA A 225 -13.02 -10.18 -23.81
CA ALA A 225 -14.01 -10.06 -24.88
C ALA A 225 -15.06 -11.19 -24.80
N LYS A 226 -14.65 -12.43 -24.53
CA LYS A 226 -15.57 -13.58 -24.35
C LYS A 226 -16.52 -13.35 -23.17
N GLU A 227 -16.00 -12.92 -22.04
CA GLU A 227 -16.79 -12.67 -20.84
C GLU A 227 -17.74 -11.47 -21.03
N LYS A 228 -17.28 -10.40 -21.69
CA LYS A 228 -18.12 -9.25 -22.03
C LYS A 228 -19.33 -9.69 -22.86
N ALA A 229 -19.14 -10.49 -23.89
CA ALA A 229 -20.22 -11.01 -24.71
C ALA A 229 -21.20 -11.86 -23.88
N ARG A 230 -20.71 -12.67 -22.95
CA ARG A 230 -21.55 -13.45 -22.02
C ARG A 230 -22.39 -12.56 -21.12
N LEU A 231 -21.77 -11.52 -20.50
CA LEU A 231 -22.45 -10.59 -19.61
C LEU A 231 -23.55 -9.81 -20.34
N GLU A 232 -23.27 -9.35 -21.54
CA GLU A 232 -24.24 -8.62 -22.39
C GLU A 232 -25.41 -9.50 -22.84
N SER A 233 -25.21 -10.81 -23.00
CA SER A 233 -26.27 -11.77 -23.31
C SER A 233 -27.11 -12.17 -22.09
N THR A 234 -26.56 -12.03 -20.88
CA THR A 234 -27.20 -12.52 -19.63
C THR A 234 -27.99 -11.42 -18.92
N ALA A 235 -27.54 -10.17 -19.02
CA ALA A 235 -28.16 -9.04 -18.32
C ALA A 235 -28.51 -7.91 -19.30
N ASP A 236 -29.74 -7.41 -19.21
CA ASP A 236 -30.20 -6.27 -19.98
C ASP A 236 -29.60 -4.93 -19.48
N ALA A 237 -29.84 -3.86 -20.24
CA ALA A 237 -29.31 -2.54 -19.91
C ALA A 237 -29.86 -1.97 -18.58
N GLU A 238 -31.05 -2.41 -18.16
CA GLU A 238 -31.68 -1.95 -16.92
C GLU A 238 -31.09 -2.65 -15.70
N ALA A 239 -30.86 -3.96 -15.78
CA ALA A 239 -30.12 -4.71 -14.78
C ALA A 239 -28.70 -4.14 -14.59
N ARG A 240 -28.00 -3.82 -15.68
CA ARG A 240 -26.68 -3.17 -15.65
C ARG A 240 -26.68 -1.84 -14.86
N LYS A 241 -27.66 -0.95 -15.13
CA LYS A 241 -27.80 0.32 -14.39
C LYS A 241 -28.02 0.07 -12.89
N GLY A 242 -28.78 -0.96 -12.54
CA GLY A 242 -29.01 -1.35 -11.16
C GLY A 242 -27.75 -1.75 -10.39
N LEU A 243 -26.72 -2.24 -11.08
CA LEU A 243 -25.48 -2.75 -10.50
C LEU A 243 -24.40 -1.70 -10.28
N ASN A 244 -24.53 -0.49 -10.85
CA ASN A 244 -23.52 0.57 -10.72
C ASN A 244 -23.11 0.90 -9.27
N GLY A 245 -24.00 0.69 -8.30
CA GLY A 245 -23.71 0.86 -6.88
C GLY A 245 -22.60 -0.06 -6.34
N PHE A 246 -22.33 -1.17 -7.01
CA PHE A 246 -21.28 -2.13 -6.66
C PHE A 246 -19.93 -1.86 -7.34
N ALA A 247 -19.86 -0.92 -8.29
CA ALA A 247 -18.63 -0.61 -9.01
C ALA A 247 -17.47 -0.25 -8.07
N GLY A 248 -17.74 0.57 -7.03
CA GLY A 248 -16.74 0.93 -6.03
C GLY A 248 -16.24 -0.24 -5.20
N ALA A 249 -17.09 -1.24 -4.93
CA ALA A 249 -16.68 -2.45 -4.22
C ALA A 249 -15.86 -3.39 -5.12
N LEU A 250 -16.27 -3.56 -6.38
CA LEU A 250 -15.56 -4.37 -7.37
C LEU A 250 -14.21 -3.77 -7.74
N ASN A 251 -14.06 -2.45 -7.77
CA ASN A 251 -12.78 -1.79 -8.00
C ASN A 251 -11.75 -2.08 -6.90
N LYS A 252 -12.18 -2.48 -5.70
CA LYS A 252 -11.31 -2.91 -4.61
C LYS A 252 -10.88 -4.37 -4.71
N VAL A 253 -11.47 -5.15 -5.62
CA VAL A 253 -11.03 -6.52 -5.90
C VAL A 253 -9.73 -6.44 -6.67
N HIS A 254 -8.68 -7.08 -6.14
CA HIS A 254 -7.34 -7.00 -6.73
C HIS A 254 -7.21 -7.94 -7.94
N ASP A 255 -6.32 -7.56 -8.85
CA ASP A 255 -5.97 -8.40 -9.99
C ASP A 255 -5.20 -9.64 -9.50
N PRO A 256 -5.68 -10.87 -9.77
CA PRO A 256 -5.04 -12.07 -9.25
C PRO A 256 -3.68 -12.32 -9.93
N HIS A 257 -2.61 -12.26 -9.15
CA HIS A 257 -1.25 -12.57 -9.59
C HIS A 257 -0.52 -13.37 -8.51
N VAL A 258 0.55 -14.04 -8.89
CA VAL A 258 1.37 -14.85 -7.99
C VAL A 258 2.72 -14.17 -7.81
N ILE A 259 3.11 -13.94 -6.57
CA ILE A 259 4.46 -13.45 -6.23
C ILE A 259 5.09 -14.51 -5.32
N VAL A 260 5.94 -15.34 -5.88
CA VAL A 260 6.68 -16.36 -5.12
C VAL A 260 7.52 -15.65 -4.05
N TYR A 261 7.49 -16.16 -2.81
CA TYR A 261 8.10 -15.51 -1.63
C TYR A 261 7.62 -14.07 -1.34
N GLY A 262 6.48 -13.69 -1.90
CA GLY A 262 5.94 -12.32 -1.78
C GLY A 262 5.64 -11.91 -0.33
N ASN A 263 5.15 -12.82 0.51
CA ASN A 263 4.89 -12.54 1.93
C ASN A 263 6.19 -12.34 2.70
N THR A 264 7.22 -13.14 2.42
CA THR A 264 8.54 -13.01 3.05
C THR A 264 9.19 -11.71 2.61
N PHE A 265 9.13 -11.39 1.31
CA PHE A 265 9.62 -10.13 0.76
C PHE A 265 8.89 -8.93 1.41
N ALA A 266 7.56 -8.92 1.44
CA ALA A 266 6.78 -7.86 2.04
C ALA A 266 7.11 -7.69 3.53
N SER A 267 7.20 -8.79 4.27
CA SER A 267 7.51 -8.77 5.71
C SER A 267 8.85 -8.11 5.99
N ILE A 268 9.92 -8.54 5.29
CA ILE A 268 11.25 -8.01 5.54
C ILE A 268 11.40 -6.58 5.01
N TYR A 269 10.75 -6.26 3.88
CA TYR A 269 10.70 -4.90 3.35
C TYR A 269 10.08 -3.92 4.34
N PHE A 270 8.86 -4.21 4.84
CA PHE A 270 8.18 -3.34 5.81
C PHE A 270 8.91 -3.29 7.14
N LEU A 271 9.52 -4.39 7.58
CA LEU A 271 10.30 -4.43 8.79
C LEU A 271 11.50 -3.47 8.70
N MET A 272 12.34 -3.62 7.67
CA MET A 272 13.56 -2.82 7.49
C MET A 272 13.23 -1.34 7.28
N THR A 273 12.32 -1.04 6.36
CA THR A 273 11.96 0.35 6.04
C THR A 273 11.12 1.01 7.13
N GLY A 274 10.30 0.24 7.85
CA GLY A 274 9.50 0.72 8.97
C GLY A 274 10.37 1.09 10.18
N PHE A 275 11.31 0.23 10.58
CA PHE A 275 12.26 0.57 11.65
C PHE A 275 13.12 1.78 11.26
N HIS A 276 13.56 1.85 10.01
CA HIS A 276 14.26 3.04 9.52
C HIS A 276 13.39 4.30 9.64
N ALA A 277 12.12 4.25 9.26
CA ALA A 277 11.20 5.38 9.39
C ALA A 277 10.99 5.81 10.85
N ILE A 278 10.94 4.87 11.80
CA ILE A 278 10.89 5.19 13.25
C ILE A 278 12.15 5.96 13.66
N HIS A 279 13.34 5.55 13.20
CA HIS A 279 14.59 6.26 13.49
C HIS A 279 14.59 7.68 12.90
N VAL A 280 14.08 7.85 11.67
CA VAL A 280 13.88 9.18 11.08
C VAL A 280 12.96 10.04 11.95
N LEU A 281 11.84 9.49 12.44
CA LEU A 281 10.92 10.21 13.33
C LEU A 281 11.60 10.63 14.64
N VAL A 282 12.40 9.77 15.25
CA VAL A 282 13.17 10.13 16.46
C VAL A 282 14.15 11.26 16.17
N GLY A 283 14.88 11.21 15.04
CA GLY A 283 15.76 12.30 14.61
C GLY A 283 14.99 13.61 14.38
N MET A 284 13.84 13.55 13.75
CA MET A 284 12.97 14.72 13.56
C MET A 284 12.50 15.32 14.88
N LEU A 285 12.18 14.53 15.90
CA LEU A 285 11.85 15.04 17.24
C LEU A 285 13.05 15.75 17.88
N MET A 286 14.27 15.21 17.74
CA MET A 286 15.49 15.85 18.24
C MET A 286 15.73 17.20 17.54
N PHE A 287 15.64 17.27 16.23
CA PHE A 287 15.79 18.53 15.47
C PHE A 287 14.63 19.50 15.71
N GLY A 288 13.42 19.01 15.89
CA GLY A 288 12.26 19.81 16.27
C GLY A 288 12.47 20.54 17.60
N MET A 289 13.00 19.86 18.62
CA MET A 289 13.36 20.46 19.90
C MET A 289 14.46 21.52 19.76
N LEU A 290 15.49 21.25 18.93
CA LEU A 290 16.56 22.19 18.66
C LEU A 290 16.05 23.43 17.90
N LEU A 291 15.21 23.20 16.89
CA LEU A 291 14.61 24.29 16.10
C LEU A 291 13.70 25.17 16.97
N TRP A 292 12.91 24.58 17.86
CA TRP A 292 12.10 25.34 18.83
C TRP A 292 12.97 26.26 19.68
N ARG A 293 14.10 25.77 20.19
CA ARG A 293 15.06 26.58 20.94
C ARG A 293 15.72 27.69 20.08
N GLY A 294 15.97 27.37 18.80
CA GLY A 294 16.49 28.35 17.85
C GLY A 294 15.52 29.51 17.61
N VAL A 295 14.25 29.21 17.36
CA VAL A 295 13.19 30.17 17.09
C VAL A 295 12.90 31.06 18.35
N THR A 296 12.98 30.46 19.54
CA THR A 296 12.77 31.18 20.83
C THR A 296 14.03 31.89 21.29
N ASN A 297 15.10 31.95 20.48
CA ASN A 297 16.38 32.57 20.81
C ASN A 297 17.03 32.01 22.11
N THR A 298 16.73 30.79 22.46
CA THR A 298 17.31 30.10 23.63
C THR A 298 18.42 29.11 23.24
N LEU A 299 18.78 29.06 21.95
CA LEU A 299 19.90 28.26 21.45
C LEU A 299 21.22 28.95 21.86
N GLY A 300 22.12 28.20 22.46
CA GLY A 300 23.38 28.72 22.97
C GLY A 300 24.48 27.65 23.06
N PRO A 301 25.64 27.98 23.65
CA PRO A 301 26.79 27.04 23.69
C PRO A 301 26.51 25.72 24.40
N LYS A 302 25.58 25.70 25.35
CA LYS A 302 25.19 24.49 26.09
C LYS A 302 24.53 23.42 25.21
N GLN A 303 23.98 23.81 24.06
CA GLN A 303 23.31 22.92 23.11
C GLN A 303 24.24 22.39 22.02
N GLU A 304 25.48 22.86 21.94
CA GLU A 304 26.44 22.44 20.92
C GLU A 304 26.67 20.92 20.92
N LEU A 305 26.92 20.34 22.08
CA LEU A 305 27.06 18.89 22.25
C LEU A 305 25.78 18.13 21.86
N PHE A 306 24.61 18.72 22.11
CA PHE A 306 23.36 18.08 21.72
C PHE A 306 23.13 18.15 20.20
N VAL A 307 23.51 19.26 19.53
CA VAL A 307 23.48 19.37 18.06
C VAL A 307 24.46 18.39 17.43
N GLU A 308 25.67 18.23 17.98
CA GLU A 308 26.65 17.24 17.54
C GLU A 308 26.10 15.83 17.66
N ASN A 309 25.56 15.44 18.81
CA ASN A 309 24.98 14.12 19.02
C ASN A 309 23.77 13.85 18.11
N ALA A 310 22.92 14.84 17.89
CA ALA A 310 21.80 14.75 16.98
C ALA A 310 22.28 14.59 15.51
N GLY A 311 23.36 15.29 15.15
CA GLY A 311 24.01 15.16 13.85
C GLY A 311 24.60 13.77 13.63
N LEU A 312 25.34 13.25 14.60
CA LEU A 312 25.86 11.86 14.54
C LEU A 312 24.76 10.82 14.39
N TYR A 313 23.66 10.99 15.13
CA TYR A 313 22.49 10.12 14.99
C TYR A 313 21.89 10.21 13.59
N TRP A 314 21.73 11.42 13.05
CA TRP A 314 21.17 11.64 11.72
C TRP A 314 22.02 11.03 10.61
N HIS A 315 23.35 11.22 10.68
CA HIS A 315 24.28 10.60 9.74
C HIS A 315 24.22 9.07 9.78
N PHE A 316 24.02 8.47 10.96
CA PHE A 316 23.80 7.04 11.06
C PHE A 316 22.50 6.64 10.33
N VAL A 317 21.40 7.36 10.55
CA VAL A 317 20.11 7.08 9.88
C VAL A 317 20.26 7.19 8.36
N ASP A 318 20.92 8.24 7.85
CA ASP A 318 21.19 8.41 6.43
C ASP A 318 22.07 7.28 5.86
N LEU A 319 23.09 6.88 6.61
CA LEU A 319 24.00 5.79 6.20
C LEU A 319 23.24 4.47 6.06
N VAL A 320 22.36 4.15 6.99
CA VAL A 320 21.50 2.96 6.90
C VAL A 320 20.67 3.00 5.62
N TRP A 321 20.09 4.15 5.27
CA TRP A 321 19.29 4.28 4.05
C TRP A 321 20.14 4.08 2.78
N ILE A 322 21.37 4.58 2.75
CA ILE A 322 22.29 4.39 1.62
C ILE A 322 22.56 2.90 1.36
N PHE A 323 22.54 2.04 2.37
CA PHE A 323 22.64 0.59 2.21
C PHE A 323 21.29 -0.05 1.87
N LEU A 324 20.19 0.39 2.49
CA LEU A 324 18.86 -0.15 2.24
C LEU A 324 18.37 0.12 0.82
N PHE A 325 18.66 1.30 0.28
CA PHE A 325 18.18 1.68 -1.05
C PHE A 325 18.72 0.75 -2.16
N PRO A 326 20.02 0.55 -2.37
CA PRO A 326 20.48 -0.37 -3.42
C PRO A 326 20.02 -1.81 -3.16
N LEU A 327 20.00 -2.25 -1.91
CA LEU A 327 19.64 -3.61 -1.56
C LEU A 327 18.16 -3.95 -1.86
N LEU A 328 17.25 -3.01 -1.62
CA LEU A 328 15.81 -3.22 -1.77
C LEU A 328 15.26 -2.77 -3.14
N TYR A 329 15.92 -1.81 -3.81
CA TYR A 329 15.38 -1.16 -5.00
C TYR A 329 16.15 -1.46 -6.29
N ILE A 330 17.43 -1.83 -6.21
CA ILE A 330 18.28 -1.98 -7.40
C ILE A 330 18.67 -3.43 -7.62
N ILE A 331 19.10 -4.08 -6.56
CA ILE A 331 19.53 -5.46 -6.60
C ILE A 331 18.33 -6.38 -6.43
#